data_af2c043e1d6f44bc027ed456a6e49945
#
_entry.id   af2c043e1d6f44bc027ed456a6e49945
#
_cell.length_a   1.000
_cell.length_b   1.000
_cell.length_c   1.000
_cell.angle_alpha   90.00
_cell.angle_beta   90.00
_cell.angle_gamma   90.00
#
_symmetry.space_group_name_H-M   'P 1'
#
loop_
_entity.id
_entity.type
_entity.pdbx_description
1 polymer ?
#
loop_
_entity_poly.entity_id
_entity_poly.type
_entity_poly.pdbx_seq_one_letter_code
_entity_poly.pdbx_strand_id
1 'polypeptide(L)'
;MKFWQSLVFVEIDQVIALAQFCEELGFYGVSVADHLVTTKVQSDDYFFREDGNIFWNPETHWPDPWALTTALSQQCQQLHFLSSIFILPMRDPFSVSKALSTAACLSNNRITM
;
A
#
# COMPACT_ATOMS: atom_id res chain seq x y z
N MET A 1 4.32 -14.54 -16.73
CA MET A 1 3.58 -13.29 -16.45
C MET A 1 3.61 -13.08 -14.95
N LYS A 2 3.70 -11.82 -14.46
CA LYS A 2 3.71 -11.52 -13.02
C LYS A 2 2.38 -10.88 -12.66
N PHE A 3 1.62 -11.52 -11.78
CA PHE A 3 0.33 -11.01 -11.30
C PHE A 3 0.49 -10.35 -9.94
N TRP A 4 -0.21 -9.23 -9.75
CA TRP A 4 -0.26 -8.47 -8.52
C TRP A 4 -1.69 -8.35 -8.04
N GLN A 5 -1.92 -8.51 -6.75
CA GLN A 5 -3.20 -8.23 -6.11
C GLN A 5 -3.14 -6.88 -5.40
N SER A 6 -4.11 -6.00 -5.66
CA SER A 6 -4.27 -4.78 -4.87
C SER A 6 -4.93 -5.08 -3.53
N LEU A 7 -4.36 -4.52 -2.46
CA LEU A 7 -4.92 -4.57 -1.10
C LEU A 7 -5.65 -3.27 -0.72
N VAL A 8 -5.88 -2.39 -1.70
CA VAL A 8 -6.61 -1.14 -1.48
C VAL A 8 -8.05 -1.45 -1.05
N PHE A 9 -8.54 -0.75 -0.04
CA PHE A 9 -9.87 -0.95 0.58
C PHE A 9 -10.10 -2.30 1.29
N VAL A 10 -9.06 -3.08 1.52
CA VAL A 10 -9.14 -4.28 2.36
C VAL A 10 -9.06 -3.86 3.83
N GLU A 11 -9.96 -4.39 4.65
CA GLU A 11 -9.95 -4.14 6.09
C GLU A 11 -8.65 -4.64 6.72
N ILE A 12 -8.11 -3.87 7.66
CA ILE A 12 -6.76 -4.09 8.20
C ILE A 12 -6.58 -5.47 8.86
N ASP A 13 -7.63 -6.02 9.42
CA ASP A 13 -7.64 -7.36 10.03
C ASP A 13 -7.64 -8.50 9.01
N GLN A 14 -7.93 -8.21 7.73
CA GLN A 14 -7.99 -9.19 6.65
C GLN A 14 -6.74 -9.20 5.77
N VAL A 15 -5.94 -8.13 5.79
CA VAL A 15 -4.82 -7.98 4.83
C VAL A 15 -3.78 -9.09 4.94
N ILE A 16 -3.47 -9.59 6.14
CA ILE A 16 -2.50 -10.66 6.34
C ILE A 16 -3.00 -11.96 5.70
N ALA A 17 -4.24 -12.36 6.02
CA ALA A 17 -4.83 -13.57 5.48
C ALA A 17 -4.94 -13.53 3.95
N LEU A 18 -5.32 -12.37 3.39
CA LEU A 18 -5.40 -12.19 1.95
C LEU A 18 -4.02 -12.25 1.29
N ALA A 19 -3.00 -11.63 1.89
CA ALA A 19 -1.65 -11.69 1.36
C ALA A 19 -1.09 -13.14 1.35
N GLN A 20 -1.29 -13.89 2.43
CA GLN A 20 -0.92 -15.30 2.50
C GLN A 20 -1.65 -16.14 1.44
N PHE A 21 -2.94 -15.90 1.26
CA PHE A 21 -3.72 -16.57 0.21
C PHE A 21 -3.22 -16.23 -1.20
N CYS A 22 -2.83 -14.97 -1.45
CA CYS A 22 -2.19 -14.60 -2.72
C CYS A 22 -0.87 -15.34 -2.94
N GLU A 23 -0.07 -15.51 -1.89
CA GLU A 23 1.18 -16.28 -1.97
C GLU A 23 0.90 -17.75 -2.33
N GLU A 24 -0.07 -18.38 -1.67
CA GLU A 24 -0.49 -19.77 -1.94
C GLU A 24 -0.99 -19.95 -3.39
N LEU A 25 -1.67 -18.96 -3.94
CA LEU A 25 -2.14 -18.95 -5.34
C LEU A 25 -1.05 -18.62 -6.36
N GLY A 26 0.18 -18.32 -5.92
CA GLY A 26 1.30 -18.03 -6.80
C GLY A 26 1.29 -16.62 -7.41
N PHE A 27 0.63 -15.65 -6.78
CA PHE A 27 0.80 -14.25 -7.16
C PHE A 27 2.27 -13.83 -6.97
N TYR A 28 2.74 -12.95 -7.84
CA TYR A 28 4.08 -12.39 -7.71
C TYR A 28 4.19 -11.44 -6.53
N GLY A 29 3.14 -10.68 -6.27
CA GLY A 29 3.14 -9.73 -5.18
C GLY A 29 1.78 -9.09 -4.93
N VAL A 30 1.76 -8.23 -3.92
CA VAL A 30 0.61 -7.41 -3.56
C VAL A 30 0.97 -5.93 -3.63
N SER A 31 -0.01 -5.09 -3.93
CA SER A 31 0.18 -3.64 -3.94
C SER A 31 -0.67 -2.96 -2.88
N VAL A 32 -0.10 -1.92 -2.28
CA VAL A 32 -0.76 -1.04 -1.32
C VAL A 32 -0.79 0.38 -1.87
N ALA A 33 -1.78 1.17 -1.48
CA ALA A 33 -1.84 2.58 -1.82
C ALA A 33 -1.57 3.45 -0.59
N ASP A 34 -1.40 4.74 -0.84
CA ASP A 34 -1.03 5.71 0.17
C ASP A 34 -1.96 6.94 0.12
N HIS A 35 -2.48 7.30 1.27
CA HIS A 35 -3.09 8.59 1.54
C HIS A 35 -2.58 9.10 2.89
N LEU A 36 -1.79 10.18 2.87
CA LEU A 36 -1.20 10.73 4.10
C LEU A 36 -2.25 11.41 4.98
N VAL A 37 -3.21 12.07 4.36
CA VAL A 37 -4.32 12.78 5.02
C VAL A 37 -5.58 12.66 4.20
N THR A 38 -6.69 12.47 4.89
CA THR A 38 -8.02 12.62 4.31
C THR A 38 -8.67 13.86 4.92
N THR A 39 -9.01 14.84 4.09
CA THR A 39 -9.68 16.06 4.54
C THR A 39 -11.19 15.84 4.65
N LYS A 40 -11.84 16.48 5.64
CA LYS A 40 -13.31 16.39 5.79
C LYS A 40 -14.07 17.07 4.66
N VAL A 41 -13.47 18.12 4.09
CA VAL A 41 -14.00 18.80 2.91
C VAL A 41 -13.07 18.39 1.76
N GLN A 42 -13.55 17.48 0.95
CA GLN A 42 -12.86 17.08 -0.28
C GLN A 42 -13.40 17.96 -1.41
N SER A 43 -12.53 18.46 -2.27
CA SER A 43 -12.97 19.22 -3.44
C SER A 43 -13.78 18.31 -4.34
N ASP A 44 -14.83 18.87 -4.95
CA ASP A 44 -15.69 18.17 -5.91
C ASP A 44 -14.99 17.93 -7.28
N ASP A 45 -13.68 18.15 -7.35
CA ASP A 45 -12.87 18.07 -8.56
C ASP A 45 -11.90 16.87 -8.53
N TYR A 46 -12.42 15.68 -8.26
CA TYR A 46 -11.59 14.47 -8.35
C TYR A 46 -11.32 14.13 -9.81
N PHE A 47 -10.12 14.45 -10.26
CA PHE A 47 -9.69 14.41 -11.67
C PHE A 47 -9.87 13.05 -12.37
N PHE A 48 -9.85 11.96 -11.63
CA PHE A 48 -9.93 10.60 -12.20
C PHE A 48 -11.36 10.09 -12.40
N ARG A 49 -12.38 10.93 -12.16
CA ARG A 49 -13.79 10.60 -12.43
C ARG A 49 -14.49 11.75 -13.13
N GLU A 50 -15.36 11.40 -14.08
CA GLU A 50 -16.15 12.36 -14.83
C GLU A 50 -17.12 13.17 -13.97
N ASP A 51 -17.61 12.55 -12.88
CA ASP A 51 -18.51 13.19 -11.91
C ASP A 51 -17.78 14.04 -10.86
N GLY A 52 -16.44 14.08 -10.88
CA GLY A 52 -15.61 14.81 -9.93
C GLY A 52 -15.62 14.25 -8.50
N ASN A 53 -16.43 13.24 -8.21
CA ASN A 53 -16.63 12.75 -6.86
C ASN A 53 -15.56 11.73 -6.45
N ILE A 54 -15.13 11.82 -5.19
CA ILE A 54 -14.31 10.79 -4.56
C ILE A 54 -15.20 9.59 -4.22
N PHE A 55 -14.73 8.38 -4.53
CA PHE A 55 -15.52 7.16 -4.39
C PHE A 55 -15.23 6.35 -3.11
N TRP A 56 -14.31 6.83 -2.26
CA TRP A 56 -14.05 6.21 -0.96
C TRP A 56 -14.58 7.07 0.19
N ASN A 57 -14.85 6.44 1.30
CA ASN A 57 -15.29 7.10 2.51
C ASN A 57 -14.12 7.88 3.15
N PRO A 58 -14.33 9.10 3.72
CA PRO A 58 -13.32 9.77 4.53
C PRO A 58 -12.74 8.94 5.69
N GLU A 59 -13.50 7.95 6.17
CA GLU A 59 -13.07 7.02 7.21
C GLU A 59 -12.33 5.77 6.69
N THR A 60 -12.10 5.69 5.38
CA THR A 60 -11.35 4.58 4.78
C THR A 60 -9.95 4.48 5.39
N HIS A 61 -9.59 3.30 5.83
CA HIS A 61 -8.24 3.02 6.34
C HIS A 61 -7.19 3.09 5.24
N TRP A 62 -6.21 3.98 5.44
CA TRP A 62 -5.03 4.09 4.60
C TRP A 62 -3.79 3.82 5.47
N PRO A 63 -3.42 2.57 5.68
CA PRO A 63 -2.25 2.24 6.50
C PRO A 63 -0.97 2.75 5.85
N ASP A 64 0.01 3.11 6.69
CA ASP A 64 1.33 3.49 6.18
C ASP A 64 1.92 2.35 5.34
N PRO A 65 2.32 2.61 4.09
CA PRO A 65 2.76 1.56 3.17
C PRO A 65 3.98 0.79 3.66
N TRP A 66 4.94 1.46 4.31
CA TRP A 66 6.16 0.80 4.78
C TRP A 66 5.93 -0.02 6.02
N ALA A 67 5.12 0.47 6.95
CA ALA A 67 4.72 -0.29 8.13
C ALA A 67 3.95 -1.55 7.74
N LEU A 68 2.94 -1.41 6.87
CA LEU A 68 2.11 -2.52 6.41
C LEU A 68 2.94 -3.56 5.64
N THR A 69 3.68 -3.13 4.61
CA THR A 69 4.45 -4.06 3.77
C THR A 69 5.57 -4.74 4.54
N THR A 70 6.16 -4.07 5.54
CA THR A 70 7.12 -4.70 6.44
C THR A 70 6.46 -5.80 7.27
N ALA A 71 5.29 -5.52 7.86
CA ALA A 71 4.55 -6.54 8.63
C ALA A 71 4.16 -7.74 7.75
N LEU A 72 3.63 -7.50 6.55
CA LEU A 72 3.28 -8.56 5.59
C LEU A 72 4.51 -9.37 5.16
N SER A 73 5.66 -8.74 5.01
CA SER A 73 6.89 -9.42 4.61
C SER A 73 7.41 -10.44 5.62
N GLN A 74 6.99 -10.32 6.88
CA GLN A 74 7.31 -11.30 7.94
C GLN A 74 6.32 -12.48 7.93
N GLN A 75 5.16 -12.33 7.30
CA GLN A 75 4.13 -13.37 7.23
C GLN A 75 4.15 -14.13 5.90
N CYS A 76 4.71 -13.52 4.84
CA CYS A 76 4.84 -14.08 3.50
C CYS A 76 6.32 -14.21 3.13
N GLN A 77 6.72 -15.34 2.54
CA GLN A 77 8.13 -15.65 2.29
C GLN A 77 8.59 -15.27 0.87
N GLN A 78 7.68 -15.25 -0.09
CA GLN A 78 7.99 -15.10 -1.51
C GLN A 78 7.35 -13.86 -2.15
N LEU A 79 6.24 -13.35 -1.58
CA LEU A 79 5.55 -12.19 -2.13
C LEU A 79 6.44 -10.95 -2.19
N HIS A 80 6.34 -10.25 -3.29
CA HIS A 80 6.84 -8.89 -3.44
C HIS A 80 5.77 -7.88 -3.06
N PHE A 81 6.19 -6.69 -2.65
CA PHE A 81 5.33 -5.62 -2.16
C PHE A 81 5.59 -4.34 -2.94
N LEU A 82 4.53 -3.73 -3.46
CA LEU A 82 4.59 -2.51 -4.26
C LEU A 82 3.75 -1.41 -3.61
N SER A 83 4.33 -0.24 -3.36
CA SER A 83 3.52 0.94 -3.07
C SER A 83 3.09 1.59 -4.39
N SER A 84 1.80 1.56 -4.67
CA SER A 84 1.21 2.10 -5.90
C SER A 84 -0.07 2.88 -5.57
N ILE A 85 0.05 4.14 -5.31
CA ILE A 85 1.14 5.10 -5.44
C ILE A 85 1.64 5.48 -4.04
N PHE A 86 2.88 5.95 -3.91
CA PHE A 86 3.40 6.61 -2.71
C PHE A 86 3.51 8.11 -2.94
N ILE A 87 2.88 8.92 -2.08
CA ILE A 87 2.83 10.39 -2.26
C ILE A 87 4.10 11.03 -1.68
N LEU A 88 5.22 10.83 -2.38
CA LEU A 88 6.53 11.31 -1.95
C LEU A 88 6.60 12.83 -1.71
N PRO A 89 5.99 13.72 -2.54
CA PRO A 89 6.08 15.17 -2.35
C PRO A 89 5.53 15.69 -1.01
N MET A 90 4.72 14.89 -0.31
CA MET A 90 4.14 15.26 0.98
C MET A 90 5.00 14.83 2.17
N ARG A 91 6.20 14.30 1.94
CA ARG A 91 7.04 13.71 3.00
C ARG A 91 8.47 14.23 2.97
N ASP A 92 9.12 14.20 4.12
CA ASP A 92 10.55 14.42 4.20
C ASP A 92 11.33 13.27 3.56
N PRO A 93 12.18 13.53 2.54
CA PRO A 93 12.84 12.48 1.78
C PRO A 93 13.85 11.66 2.60
N PHE A 94 14.47 12.25 3.62
CA PHE A 94 15.40 11.51 4.47
C PHE A 94 14.67 10.50 5.37
N SER A 95 13.53 10.90 5.93
CA SER A 95 12.67 10.01 6.70
C SER A 95 12.14 8.86 5.85
N VAL A 96 11.69 9.15 4.63
CA VAL A 96 11.23 8.12 3.68
C VAL A 96 12.36 7.17 3.32
N SER A 97 13.53 7.69 2.96
CA SER A 97 14.69 6.86 2.62
C SER A 97 15.07 5.92 3.76
N LYS A 98 15.08 6.43 5.01
CA LYS A 98 15.36 5.61 6.19
C LYS A 98 14.32 4.52 6.41
N ALA A 99 13.03 4.85 6.32
CA ALA A 99 11.95 3.89 6.50
C ALA A 99 11.99 2.80 5.41
N LEU A 100 12.10 3.20 4.14
CA LEU A 100 12.18 2.29 3.01
C LEU A 100 13.40 1.37 3.08
N SER A 101 14.57 1.91 3.44
CA SER A 101 15.80 1.10 3.60
C SER A 101 15.63 0.04 4.69
N THR A 102 15.02 0.41 5.82
CA THR A 102 14.72 -0.53 6.91
C THR A 102 13.76 -1.62 6.45
N ALA A 103 12.67 -1.22 5.79
CA ALA A 103 11.67 -2.15 5.26
C ALA A 103 12.28 -3.10 4.20
N ALA A 104 13.13 -2.57 3.31
CA ALA A 104 13.85 -3.37 2.32
C ALA A 104 14.75 -4.43 2.98
N CYS A 105 15.54 -4.04 3.99
CA CYS A 105 16.36 -5.00 4.73
C CYS A 105 15.52 -6.10 5.40
N LEU A 106 14.44 -5.72 6.09
CA LEU A 106 13.59 -6.68 6.81
C LEU A 106 12.82 -7.62 5.87
N SER A 107 12.56 -7.19 4.65
CA SER A 107 11.84 -7.97 3.62
C SER A 107 12.75 -8.75 2.67
N ASN A 108 14.07 -8.75 2.85
CA ASN A 108 15.02 -9.28 1.87
C ASN A 108 14.85 -8.65 0.47
N ASN A 109 14.74 -7.32 0.41
CA ASN A 109 14.57 -6.52 -0.82
C ASN A 109 13.33 -6.90 -1.66
N ARG A 110 12.24 -7.31 -1.02
CA ARG A 110 10.98 -7.60 -1.70
C ARG A 110 10.01 -6.42 -1.73
N ILE A 111 10.39 -5.27 -1.18
CA ILE A 111 9.58 -4.04 -1.19
C ILE A 111 10.07 -3.11 -2.29
N THR A 112 9.13 -2.57 -3.06
CA THR A 112 9.35 -1.65 -4.19
C THR A 112 8.41 -0.45 -4.08
N MET A 113 8.90 0.71 -4.53
CA MET A 113 8.12 1.94 -4.67
C MET A 113 7.89 2.23 -6.15
#